data_235af29030b315fe2b0044b16abaccad
#
_entry.id   235af29030b315fe2b0044b16abaccad
#
_cell.length_a   1.000
_cell.length_b   1.000
_cell.length_c   1.000
_cell.angle_alpha   90.00
_cell.angle_beta   90.00
_cell.angle_gamma   90.00
#
_symmetry.space_group_name_H-M   'P 1'
#
loop_
_entity.id
_entity.type
_entity.pdbx_description
1 polymer ?
#
loop_
_entity_poly.entity_id
_entity_poly.type
_entity_poly.pdbx_seq_one_letter_code
_entity_poly.pdbx_strand_id
1 'polypeptide(L)'
;MPAAKTLHAPYIHTPLPHGHASHGPGACCCGSPMLQQFHERVMADLSRRQVLGGTAAVMAMFAGLSVPSVVSAQPRQANGPLLLTNLQLFDGSGSAVQSGVSVRIEEGRIHSILPADATAEGAEVFDCGGRLLMPGLIDAHWHTTLAAITQTTAMTADVGYIHLVAAQEAKRTLMRGVTSVRDVGGPSFALQRAINEGIVDGPRIFPAGAMISQTSGHGDFRMRHDIPRGSTTPLSEQEHQGVAAIADGEDEVLRRTREQLMLGASQIKLMAGGGVASLYDPLDSTQFTERELRAAVDAAGDWGTYVMVHVYTPRGIQRALRAGVKSIEHGQLADEEAARMMAGEGAWWSLQPFLQDEDSNVYPDAARRESQRQVAEGTVRAYELAQRFDIKTAWG
;
A
#
# COMPACT_ATOMS: atom_id res chain seq x y z
N MET A 1 -49.22 21.04 1.13
CA MET A 1 -49.19 20.99 -0.33
C MET A 1 -48.53 22.26 -0.85
N PRO A 2 -47.52 22.25 -1.69
CA PRO A 2 -47.59 21.74 -3.07
C PRO A 2 -46.43 20.81 -3.46
N ALA A 3 -46.58 20.19 -4.63
CA ALA A 3 -45.91 19.02 -5.18
C ALA A 3 -44.46 19.23 -5.62
N ALA A 4 -43.66 18.17 -5.42
CA ALA A 4 -42.33 18.00 -5.99
C ALA A 4 -42.43 17.83 -7.54
N LYS A 5 -41.62 18.60 -8.28
CA LYS A 5 -41.42 18.41 -9.72
C LYS A 5 -40.17 17.57 -9.94
N THR A 6 -40.39 16.36 -10.41
CA THR A 6 -39.38 15.47 -10.97
C THR A 6 -38.95 16.01 -12.33
N LEU A 7 -37.68 16.30 -12.49
CA LEU A 7 -37.07 16.59 -13.79
C LEU A 7 -36.43 15.29 -14.33
N HIS A 8 -37.12 14.64 -15.23
CA HIS A 8 -36.57 13.64 -16.14
C HIS A 8 -36.04 14.37 -17.39
N ALA A 9 -34.75 14.31 -17.65
CA ALA A 9 -34.21 14.65 -18.95
C ALA A 9 -34.23 13.38 -19.83
N PRO A 10 -34.79 13.40 -21.02
CA PRO A 10 -34.76 12.27 -21.92
C PRO A 10 -33.41 12.18 -22.64
N TYR A 11 -32.78 11.02 -22.56
CA TYR A 11 -31.69 10.67 -23.47
C TYR A 11 -32.30 10.45 -24.87
N ILE A 12 -32.03 11.36 -25.81
CA ILE A 12 -32.38 11.20 -27.22
C ILE A 12 -31.19 10.53 -27.90
N HIS A 13 -31.31 9.24 -28.22
CA HIS A 13 -30.46 8.58 -29.19
C HIS A 13 -30.91 9.03 -30.60
N THR A 14 -30.11 9.90 -31.23
CA THR A 14 -30.20 10.14 -32.67
C THR A 14 -29.25 9.15 -33.39
N PRO A 15 -29.75 8.27 -34.26
CA PRO A 15 -28.87 7.45 -35.11
C PRO A 15 -28.14 8.35 -36.09
N LEU A 16 -26.82 8.22 -36.14
CA LEU A 16 -26.00 8.87 -37.16
C LEU A 16 -26.24 8.20 -38.52
N PRO A 17 -26.42 8.95 -39.63
CA PRO A 17 -26.56 8.39 -40.95
C PRO A 17 -25.26 7.78 -41.44
N HIS A 18 -25.28 6.52 -41.85
CA HIS A 18 -24.16 5.85 -42.52
C HIS A 18 -24.02 6.40 -43.94
N GLY A 19 -23.12 7.36 -44.14
CA GLY A 19 -22.66 7.77 -45.45
C GLY A 19 -21.29 7.16 -45.75
N HIS A 20 -21.21 6.24 -46.68
CA HIS A 20 -19.95 5.77 -47.21
C HIS A 20 -19.30 6.88 -48.07
N ALA A 21 -18.33 7.59 -47.56
CA ALA A 21 -17.45 8.43 -48.34
C ALA A 21 -16.15 7.64 -48.65
N SER A 22 -15.77 7.61 -49.91
CA SER A 22 -14.56 6.98 -50.44
C SER A 22 -13.30 7.61 -49.82
N HIS A 23 -12.51 6.80 -49.11
CA HIS A 23 -11.26 7.23 -48.49
C HIS A 23 -10.12 7.24 -49.50
N GLY A 24 -9.44 8.40 -49.64
CA GLY A 24 -8.13 8.49 -50.28
C GLY A 24 -7.04 7.87 -49.38
N PRO A 25 -5.90 7.45 -49.95
CA PRO A 25 -4.83 6.83 -49.19
C PRO A 25 -4.21 7.83 -48.20
N GLY A 26 -4.45 7.57 -46.89
CA GLY A 26 -3.90 8.35 -45.78
C GLY A 26 -4.89 8.83 -44.71
N ALA A 27 -6.19 8.53 -44.85
CA ALA A 27 -7.19 8.91 -43.83
C ALA A 27 -7.28 7.85 -42.72
N CYS A 28 -6.91 8.23 -41.49
CA CYS A 28 -7.13 7.43 -40.29
C CYS A 28 -8.62 7.22 -40.02
N CYS A 29 -9.03 5.98 -39.75
CA CYS A 29 -10.43 5.61 -39.43
C CYS A 29 -10.97 6.18 -38.09
N CYS A 30 -10.22 7.01 -37.39
CA CYS A 30 -10.57 7.58 -36.10
C CYS A 30 -11.15 9.00 -36.26
N GLY A 31 -12.18 9.18 -37.07
CA GLY A 31 -12.82 10.47 -37.32
C GLY A 31 -13.67 11.02 -36.17
N SER A 32 -13.13 11.07 -34.93
CA SER A 32 -13.74 11.84 -33.85
C SER A 32 -13.34 13.32 -34.00
N PRO A 33 -14.31 14.24 -34.09
CA PRO A 33 -14.03 15.68 -34.13
C PRO A 33 -13.19 16.16 -32.92
N MET A 34 -13.31 15.46 -31.79
CA MET A 34 -12.57 15.73 -30.58
C MET A 34 -11.08 15.35 -30.71
N LEU A 35 -10.75 14.25 -31.37
CA LEU A 35 -9.38 13.84 -31.65
C LEU A 35 -8.73 14.76 -32.69
N GLN A 36 -9.49 15.23 -33.66
CA GLN A 36 -9.01 16.16 -34.65
C GLN A 36 -8.71 17.53 -34.03
N GLN A 37 -9.60 18.06 -33.16
CA GLN A 37 -9.37 19.30 -32.41
C GLN A 37 -8.20 19.16 -31.42
N PHE A 38 -8.03 18.01 -30.80
CA PHE A 38 -6.89 17.73 -29.92
C PHE A 38 -5.58 17.71 -30.72
N HIS A 39 -5.57 17.05 -31.85
CA HIS A 39 -4.42 17.03 -32.76
C HIS A 39 -4.06 18.43 -33.25
N GLU A 40 -5.03 19.22 -33.70
CA GLU A 40 -4.84 20.60 -34.15
C GLU A 40 -4.30 21.51 -33.02
N ARG A 41 -4.78 21.35 -31.78
CA ARG A 41 -4.24 22.10 -30.62
C ARG A 41 -2.80 21.69 -30.28
N VAL A 42 -2.51 20.40 -30.28
CA VAL A 42 -1.15 19.90 -30.00
C VAL A 42 -0.18 20.36 -31.08
N MET A 43 -0.60 20.36 -32.35
CA MET A 43 0.26 20.81 -33.47
C MET A 43 0.40 22.32 -33.53
N ALA A 44 -0.60 23.10 -33.11
CA ALA A 44 -0.51 24.56 -33.02
C ALA A 44 0.44 25.06 -31.94
N ASP A 45 0.55 24.34 -30.82
CA ASP A 45 1.44 24.67 -29.71
C ASP A 45 2.91 24.25 -29.92
N LEU A 46 3.18 23.36 -30.89
CA LEU A 46 4.54 22.92 -31.21
C LEU A 46 5.20 23.85 -32.24
N SER A 47 6.05 24.76 -31.80
CA SER A 47 6.90 25.52 -32.71
C SER A 47 7.89 24.59 -33.47
N ARG A 48 8.29 24.97 -34.70
CA ARG A 48 9.31 24.21 -35.47
C ARG A 48 10.60 23.94 -34.64
N ARG A 49 10.97 24.84 -33.74
CA ARG A 49 12.12 24.63 -32.82
C ARG A 49 11.89 23.51 -31.82
N GLN A 50 10.66 23.36 -31.31
CA GLN A 50 10.31 22.33 -30.34
C GLN A 50 10.25 20.94 -31.02
N VAL A 51 9.77 20.86 -32.27
CA VAL A 51 9.79 19.62 -33.04
C VAL A 51 11.23 19.19 -33.33
N LEU A 52 12.10 20.11 -33.72
CA LEU A 52 13.51 19.81 -33.95
C LEU A 52 14.26 19.47 -32.66
N GLY A 53 13.92 20.09 -31.54
CA GLY A 53 14.44 19.72 -30.20
C GLY A 53 13.98 18.34 -29.77
N GLY A 54 12.73 17.98 -30.02
CA GLY A 54 12.17 16.65 -29.71
C GLY A 54 12.80 15.54 -30.54
N THR A 55 13.01 15.75 -31.82
CA THR A 55 13.71 14.79 -32.69
C THR A 55 15.19 14.64 -32.35
N ALA A 56 15.87 15.73 -31.93
CA ALA A 56 17.24 15.69 -31.43
C ALA A 56 17.36 14.90 -30.13
N ALA A 57 16.36 15.03 -29.19
CA ALA A 57 16.33 14.25 -27.94
C ALA A 57 16.12 12.74 -28.22
N VAL A 58 15.24 12.38 -29.14
CA VAL A 58 15.03 10.97 -29.55
C VAL A 58 16.29 10.41 -30.22
N MET A 59 16.94 11.16 -31.09
CA MET A 59 18.19 10.75 -31.72
C MET A 59 19.35 10.65 -30.73
N ALA A 60 19.39 11.51 -29.69
CA ALA A 60 20.36 11.44 -28.60
C ALA A 60 20.18 10.19 -27.71
N MET A 61 18.95 9.74 -27.49
CA MET A 61 18.68 8.47 -26.81
C MET A 61 19.23 7.25 -27.55
N PHE A 62 19.10 7.26 -28.90
CA PHE A 62 19.67 6.19 -29.73
C PHE A 62 21.20 6.28 -29.88
N ALA A 63 21.79 7.45 -29.69
CA ALA A 63 23.24 7.68 -29.77
C ALA A 63 23.98 7.50 -28.44
N GLY A 64 23.28 7.13 -27.32
CA GLY A 64 23.90 6.98 -26.00
C GLY A 64 24.38 8.28 -25.36
N LEU A 65 23.92 9.44 -25.83
CA LEU A 65 24.20 10.74 -25.24
C LEU A 65 23.25 10.96 -24.07
N SER A 66 23.80 11.28 -22.89
CA SER A 66 23.03 11.58 -21.68
C SER A 66 22.05 12.72 -21.96
N VAL A 67 20.75 12.43 -21.96
CA VAL A 67 19.71 13.47 -21.95
C VAL A 67 19.85 14.18 -20.60
N PRO A 68 19.87 15.53 -20.55
CA PRO A 68 19.83 16.22 -19.27
C PRO A 68 18.58 15.75 -18.51
N SER A 69 18.81 15.25 -17.30
CA SER A 69 17.81 14.68 -16.43
C SER A 69 16.59 15.60 -16.38
N VAL A 70 15.41 15.03 -16.65
CA VAL A 70 14.13 15.64 -16.26
C VAL A 70 14.30 16.14 -14.83
N VAL A 71 13.94 17.38 -14.59
CA VAL A 71 14.01 18.00 -13.27
C VAL A 71 13.32 17.07 -12.28
N SER A 72 14.10 16.25 -11.63
CA SER A 72 13.68 15.52 -10.44
C SER A 72 13.33 16.61 -9.44
N ALA A 73 12.09 16.67 -9.00
CA ALA A 73 11.73 17.46 -7.84
C ALA A 73 12.53 16.86 -6.69
N GLN A 74 13.73 17.41 -6.44
CA GLN A 74 14.52 16.98 -5.30
C GLN A 74 13.69 17.23 -4.04
N PRO A 75 13.64 16.27 -3.11
CA PRO A 75 13.10 16.54 -1.80
C PRO A 75 13.76 17.83 -1.33
N ARG A 76 12.96 18.74 -0.80
CA ARG A 76 13.42 20.03 -0.29
C ARG A 76 14.46 19.75 0.79
N GLN A 77 15.73 19.66 0.40
CA GLN A 77 16.82 19.58 1.35
C GLN A 77 16.77 20.87 2.15
N ALA A 78 16.65 20.77 3.45
CA ALA A 78 16.90 21.89 4.34
C ALA A 78 18.25 22.49 3.90
N ASN A 79 18.25 23.76 3.50
CA ASN A 79 19.45 24.42 2.98
C ASN A 79 20.40 24.73 4.13
N GLY A 80 21.01 23.71 4.73
CA GLY A 80 22.00 23.84 5.78
C GLY A 80 21.73 22.95 7.01
N PRO A 81 22.63 22.96 7.98
CA PRO A 81 22.44 22.28 9.25
C PRO A 81 21.26 22.85 10.03
N LEU A 82 20.53 21.98 10.76
CA LEU A 82 19.44 22.34 11.66
C LEU A 82 19.84 21.98 13.09
N LEU A 83 19.65 22.88 14.05
CA LEU A 83 19.81 22.62 15.48
C LEU A 83 18.43 22.67 16.17
N LEU A 84 17.98 21.52 16.67
CA LEU A 84 16.78 21.42 17.50
C LEU A 84 17.18 21.67 18.96
N THR A 85 16.55 22.68 19.58
CA THR A 85 16.84 23.09 20.97
C THR A 85 15.59 22.99 21.85
N ASN A 86 15.77 23.14 23.17
CA ASN A 86 14.66 23.17 24.13
C ASN A 86 13.73 21.97 23.95
N LEU A 87 14.29 20.77 24.04
CA LEU A 87 13.59 19.50 23.85
C LEU A 87 13.90 18.49 24.93
N GLN A 88 13.06 17.48 25.03
CA GLN A 88 13.32 16.22 25.70
C GLN A 88 13.59 15.16 24.63
N LEU A 89 14.57 14.29 24.82
CA LEU A 89 14.96 13.27 23.84
C LEU A 89 14.65 11.88 24.35
N PHE A 90 13.84 11.13 23.60
CA PHE A 90 13.70 9.69 23.71
C PHE A 90 14.34 9.03 22.46
N ASP A 91 15.40 8.25 22.66
CA ASP A 91 16.18 7.69 21.55
C ASP A 91 15.66 6.34 21.02
N GLY A 92 14.59 5.80 21.63
CA GLY A 92 14.01 4.50 21.25
C GLY A 92 14.77 3.28 21.77
N SER A 93 15.83 3.45 22.54
CA SER A 93 16.63 2.33 23.08
C SER A 93 16.06 1.70 24.37
N GLY A 94 14.95 2.23 24.87
CA GLY A 94 14.38 1.86 26.18
C GLY A 94 14.98 2.60 27.35
N SER A 95 15.92 3.52 27.08
CA SER A 95 16.52 4.40 28.10
C SER A 95 15.52 5.46 28.59
N ALA A 96 15.84 6.09 29.74
CA ALA A 96 15.06 7.21 30.25
C ALA A 96 15.14 8.41 29.28
N VAL A 97 14.07 9.21 29.27
CA VAL A 97 14.05 10.48 28.52
C VAL A 97 15.16 11.40 28.99
N GLN A 98 15.96 11.88 28.07
CA GLN A 98 17.08 12.78 28.31
C GLN A 98 16.60 14.23 28.25
N SER A 99 16.98 15.06 29.22
CA SER A 99 16.77 16.51 29.23
C SER A 99 18.10 17.24 29.16
N GLY A 100 18.08 18.53 28.82
CA GLY A 100 19.30 19.33 28.75
C GLY A 100 20.16 19.02 27.54
N VAL A 101 19.52 18.60 26.45
CA VAL A 101 20.19 18.27 25.19
C VAL A 101 19.61 19.06 24.01
N SER A 102 20.43 19.21 22.97
CA SER A 102 20.06 19.70 21.63
C SER A 102 20.45 18.65 20.58
N VAL A 103 19.79 18.65 19.44
CA VAL A 103 20.07 17.68 18.37
C VAL A 103 20.41 18.42 17.08
N ARG A 104 21.61 18.15 16.56
CA ARG A 104 22.08 18.68 15.28
C ARG A 104 21.77 17.71 14.16
N ILE A 105 21.15 18.21 13.10
CA ILE A 105 20.81 17.49 11.88
C ILE A 105 21.58 18.10 10.72
N GLU A 106 22.28 17.26 9.95
CA GLU A 106 23.00 17.64 8.74
C GLU A 106 22.71 16.62 7.65
N GLU A 107 22.55 17.08 6.43
CA GLU A 107 22.28 16.23 5.26
C GLU A 107 21.16 15.20 5.48
N GLY A 108 20.11 15.61 6.23
CA GLY A 108 18.96 14.75 6.55
C GLY A 108 19.25 13.64 7.58
N ARG A 109 20.39 13.72 8.31
CA ARG A 109 20.78 12.75 9.34
C ARG A 109 21.00 13.44 10.68
N ILE A 110 20.74 12.71 11.77
CA ILE A 110 21.16 13.14 13.10
C ILE A 110 22.69 13.07 13.13
N HIS A 111 23.31 14.24 13.17
CA HIS A 111 24.77 14.36 13.20
C HIS A 111 25.33 14.18 14.62
N SER A 112 24.72 14.85 15.60
CA SER A 112 25.17 14.79 17.00
C SER A 112 24.08 15.20 17.99
N ILE A 113 24.19 14.65 19.20
CA ILE A 113 23.43 15.10 20.38
C ILE A 113 24.41 15.95 21.19
N LEU A 114 24.02 17.16 21.50
CA LEU A 114 24.86 18.21 22.12
C LEU A 114 24.24 18.66 23.44
N PRO A 115 24.97 19.31 24.33
CA PRO A 115 24.38 20.00 25.48
C PRO A 115 23.36 21.06 25.09
N ALA A 116 22.42 21.39 25.98
CA ALA A 116 21.32 22.32 25.68
C ALA A 116 21.77 23.73 25.29
N ASP A 117 22.92 24.17 25.81
CA ASP A 117 23.57 25.47 25.57
C ASP A 117 24.48 25.49 24.34
N ALA A 118 24.54 24.37 23.61
CA ALA A 118 25.39 24.29 22.42
C ALA A 118 24.91 25.28 21.35
N THR A 119 25.90 25.95 20.76
CA THR A 119 25.68 26.77 19.56
C THR A 119 26.21 26.01 18.35
N ALA A 120 25.44 26.02 17.26
CA ALA A 120 25.89 25.41 16.01
C ALA A 120 26.06 26.52 14.96
N GLU A 121 27.33 26.85 14.70
CA GLU A 121 27.65 27.86 13.67
C GLU A 121 27.12 27.43 12.32
N GLY A 122 26.41 28.35 11.66
CA GLY A 122 25.80 28.12 10.34
C GLY A 122 24.53 27.25 10.33
N ALA A 123 24.02 26.83 11.49
CA ALA A 123 22.78 26.06 11.57
C ALA A 123 21.56 26.96 11.80
N GLU A 124 20.45 26.62 11.15
CA GLU A 124 19.13 27.13 11.52
C GLU A 124 18.74 26.57 12.89
N VAL A 125 18.30 27.43 13.82
CA VAL A 125 17.89 27.01 15.16
C VAL A 125 16.38 26.89 15.23
N PHE A 126 15.89 25.73 15.65
CA PHE A 126 14.48 25.49 15.90
C PHE A 126 14.23 25.19 17.39
N ASP A 127 13.48 26.07 18.06
CA ASP A 127 13.06 25.88 19.44
C ASP A 127 11.86 24.89 19.49
N CYS A 128 12.08 23.72 20.07
CA CYS A 128 11.03 22.71 20.21
C CYS A 128 10.03 22.99 21.33
N GLY A 129 10.21 24.05 22.12
CA GLY A 129 9.26 24.46 23.17
C GLY A 129 9.02 23.41 24.26
N GLY A 130 10.06 22.66 24.63
CA GLY A 130 9.99 21.59 25.64
C GLY A 130 9.37 20.28 25.15
N ARG A 131 9.10 20.14 23.85
CA ARG A 131 8.48 18.92 23.28
C ARG A 131 9.43 17.74 23.31
N LEU A 132 8.83 16.54 23.30
CA LEU A 132 9.58 15.29 23.15
C LEU A 132 9.97 15.07 21.69
N LEU A 133 11.27 14.92 21.46
CA LEU A 133 11.82 14.38 20.22
C LEU A 133 11.99 12.87 20.38
N MET A 134 11.43 12.11 19.44
CA MET A 134 11.49 10.65 19.44
C MET A 134 11.63 10.13 18.01
N PRO A 135 12.08 8.87 17.81
CA PRO A 135 12.00 8.22 16.50
C PRO A 135 10.59 8.25 15.97
N GLY A 136 10.43 8.44 14.66
CA GLY A 136 9.12 8.37 14.04
C GLY A 136 8.50 6.99 14.22
N LEU A 137 7.19 6.95 14.42
CA LEU A 137 6.44 5.71 14.54
C LEU A 137 6.49 4.91 13.25
N ILE A 138 6.41 3.59 13.38
CA ILE A 138 6.33 2.65 12.27
C ILE A 138 4.99 1.91 12.38
N ASP A 139 4.16 2.01 11.35
CA ASP A 139 2.98 1.17 11.19
C ASP A 139 3.36 -0.03 10.30
N ALA A 140 3.29 -1.22 10.88
CA ALA A 140 3.71 -2.44 10.20
C ALA A 140 2.57 -3.17 9.46
N HIS A 141 1.35 -2.64 9.52
CA HIS A 141 0.20 -3.24 8.84
C HIS A 141 -0.78 -2.17 8.33
N TRP A 142 -0.40 -1.48 7.29
CA TRP A 142 -1.22 -0.42 6.71
C TRP A 142 -1.59 -0.71 5.25
N HIS A 143 -2.84 -0.49 4.89
CA HIS A 143 -3.30 -0.52 3.50
C HIS A 143 -3.30 0.90 2.93
N THR A 144 -2.15 1.34 2.46
CA THR A 144 -1.84 2.72 2.08
C THR A 144 -2.89 3.37 1.18
N THR A 145 -3.42 2.63 0.21
CA THR A 145 -4.40 3.14 -0.74
C THR A 145 -5.85 2.92 -0.33
N LEU A 146 -6.10 2.09 0.68
CA LEU A 146 -7.45 1.66 1.06
C LEU A 146 -7.88 2.16 2.45
N ALA A 147 -6.95 2.58 3.31
CA ALA A 147 -7.22 2.90 4.72
C ALA A 147 -8.24 4.04 4.94
N ALA A 148 -8.34 4.99 4.00
CA ALA A 148 -9.20 6.17 4.13
C ALA A 148 -10.51 6.09 3.34
N ILE A 149 -10.82 4.92 2.78
CA ILE A 149 -12.04 4.71 1.98
C ILE A 149 -12.82 3.50 2.49
N THR A 150 -14.12 3.49 2.25
CA THR A 150 -14.97 2.33 2.57
C THR A 150 -14.72 1.20 1.58
N GLN A 151 -15.04 -0.04 1.98
CA GLN A 151 -14.97 -1.20 1.08
C GLN A 151 -15.81 -0.97 -0.19
N THR A 152 -17.01 -0.38 -0.07
CA THR A 152 -17.85 -0.04 -1.22
C THR A 152 -17.14 0.94 -2.15
N THR A 153 -16.51 1.99 -1.62
CA THR A 153 -15.75 2.95 -2.43
C THR A 153 -14.56 2.27 -3.12
N ALA A 154 -13.83 1.40 -2.42
CA ALA A 154 -12.72 0.64 -3.01
C ALA A 154 -13.16 -0.25 -4.19
N MET A 155 -14.40 -0.72 -4.18
CA MET A 155 -14.96 -1.60 -5.22
C MET A 155 -15.64 -0.85 -6.37
N THR A 156 -16.01 0.42 -6.21
CA THR A 156 -16.91 1.13 -7.16
C THR A 156 -16.37 2.47 -7.67
N ALA A 157 -15.38 3.06 -6.99
CA ALA A 157 -14.79 4.33 -7.41
C ALA A 157 -13.73 4.12 -8.50
N ASP A 158 -13.50 5.14 -9.29
CA ASP A 158 -12.37 5.12 -10.22
C ASP A 158 -11.02 5.15 -9.46
N VAL A 159 -10.01 4.54 -10.06
CA VAL A 159 -8.69 4.39 -9.44
C VAL A 159 -8.02 5.74 -9.16
N GLY A 160 -8.28 6.75 -10.00
CA GLY A 160 -7.75 8.10 -9.80
C GLY A 160 -8.25 8.73 -8.50
N TYR A 161 -9.54 8.59 -8.20
CA TYR A 161 -10.12 9.06 -6.94
C TYR A 161 -9.48 8.36 -5.72
N ILE A 162 -9.32 7.04 -5.78
CA ILE A 162 -8.69 6.26 -4.71
C ILE A 162 -7.28 6.78 -4.42
N HIS A 163 -6.47 7.01 -5.45
CA HIS A 163 -5.12 7.54 -5.28
C HIS A 163 -5.06 8.97 -4.74
N LEU A 164 -6.00 9.84 -5.12
CA LEU A 164 -6.07 11.21 -4.58
C LEU A 164 -6.41 11.21 -3.08
N VAL A 165 -7.36 10.36 -2.66
CA VAL A 165 -7.69 10.17 -1.23
C VAL A 165 -6.51 9.60 -0.47
N ALA A 166 -5.83 8.59 -1.04
CA ALA A 166 -4.64 7.97 -0.44
C ALA A 166 -3.48 8.97 -0.27
N ALA A 167 -3.26 9.85 -1.24
CA ALA A 167 -2.25 10.90 -1.13
C ALA A 167 -2.54 11.88 0.02
N GLN A 168 -3.80 12.28 0.19
CA GLN A 168 -4.21 13.11 1.31
C GLN A 168 -4.01 12.39 2.66
N GLU A 169 -4.39 11.12 2.73
CA GLU A 169 -4.26 10.32 3.96
C GLU A 169 -2.80 10.02 4.29
N ALA A 170 -1.92 9.83 3.31
CA ALA A 170 -0.49 9.69 3.52
C ALA A 170 0.10 10.91 4.27
N LYS A 171 -0.28 12.13 3.88
CA LYS A 171 0.11 13.35 4.59
C LYS A 171 -0.42 13.38 6.02
N ARG A 172 -1.69 13.02 6.24
CA ARG A 172 -2.27 12.95 7.59
C ARG A 172 -1.56 11.92 8.47
N THR A 173 -1.20 10.78 7.91
CA THR A 173 -0.47 9.70 8.59
C THR A 173 0.91 10.18 9.03
N LEU A 174 1.65 10.87 8.15
CA LEU A 174 2.92 11.51 8.50
C LEU A 174 2.74 12.52 9.64
N MET A 175 1.70 13.36 9.59
CA MET A 175 1.42 14.38 10.62
C MET A 175 0.97 13.78 11.95
N ARG A 176 0.51 12.53 12.00
CA ARG A 176 0.29 11.76 13.24
C ARG A 176 1.57 11.20 13.84
N GLY A 177 2.72 11.40 13.19
CA GLY A 177 4.02 10.94 13.66
C GLY A 177 4.46 9.58 13.10
N VAL A 178 3.65 8.96 12.23
CA VAL A 178 4.03 7.72 11.54
C VAL A 178 4.90 8.08 10.33
N THR A 179 6.19 7.80 10.42
CA THR A 179 7.18 8.19 9.40
C THR A 179 7.54 7.07 8.43
N SER A 180 7.17 5.83 8.75
CA SER A 180 7.35 4.66 7.88
C SER A 180 6.16 3.74 8.00
N VAL A 181 5.77 3.12 6.90
CA VAL A 181 4.67 2.15 6.86
C VAL A 181 5.07 0.93 6.04
N ARG A 182 4.74 -0.24 6.54
CA ARG A 182 4.75 -1.47 5.77
C ARG A 182 3.36 -1.65 5.17
N ASP A 183 3.25 -1.38 3.87
CA ASP A 183 2.00 -1.58 3.15
C ASP A 183 1.76 -3.06 2.91
N VAL A 184 0.60 -3.54 3.32
CA VAL A 184 0.25 -4.96 3.30
C VAL A 184 -0.75 -5.32 2.20
N GLY A 185 -0.94 -4.44 1.25
CA GLY A 185 -1.69 -4.73 0.04
C GLY A 185 -2.45 -3.56 -0.55
N GLY A 186 -2.41 -3.49 -1.86
CA GLY A 186 -3.03 -2.46 -2.68
C GLY A 186 -2.05 -1.83 -3.67
N PRO A 187 -2.53 -0.99 -4.61
CA PRO A 187 -1.73 -0.39 -5.67
C PRO A 187 -0.88 0.81 -5.17
N SER A 188 0.02 0.57 -4.20
CA SER A 188 0.75 1.62 -3.49
C SER A 188 2.05 2.09 -4.17
N PHE A 189 2.53 1.43 -5.22
CA PHE A 189 3.78 1.77 -5.91
C PHE A 189 3.83 3.21 -6.44
N ALA A 190 2.73 3.67 -7.06
CA ALA A 190 2.64 5.02 -7.59
C ALA A 190 2.70 6.08 -6.47
N LEU A 191 2.03 5.84 -5.35
CA LEU A 191 2.06 6.73 -4.19
C LEU A 191 3.45 6.74 -3.53
N GLN A 192 4.08 5.56 -3.35
CA GLN A 192 5.46 5.46 -2.88
C GLN A 192 6.40 6.30 -3.75
N ARG A 193 6.30 6.16 -5.06
CA ARG A 193 7.12 6.92 -6.01
C ARG A 193 6.87 8.42 -5.86
N ALA A 194 5.61 8.87 -5.81
CA ALA A 194 5.27 10.28 -5.68
C ALA A 194 5.80 10.90 -4.37
N ILE A 195 5.80 10.14 -3.27
CA ILE A 195 6.39 10.55 -1.99
C ILE A 195 7.91 10.63 -2.10
N ASN A 196 8.56 9.63 -2.70
CA ASN A 196 10.01 9.59 -2.87
C ASN A 196 10.53 10.72 -3.78
N GLU A 197 9.73 11.12 -4.77
CA GLU A 197 10.03 12.25 -5.67
C GLU A 197 9.62 13.62 -5.06
N GLY A 198 9.00 13.65 -3.87
CA GLY A 198 8.58 14.89 -3.21
C GLY A 198 7.36 15.56 -3.83
N ILE A 199 6.59 14.84 -4.65
CA ILE A 199 5.34 15.33 -5.26
C ILE A 199 4.23 15.36 -4.21
N VAL A 200 4.23 14.40 -3.28
CA VAL A 200 3.26 14.25 -2.20
C VAL A 200 4.00 14.10 -0.88
N ASP A 201 3.52 14.76 0.18
CA ASP A 201 4.00 14.52 1.54
C ASP A 201 3.42 13.21 2.09
N GLY A 202 4.26 12.39 2.71
CA GLY A 202 3.81 11.13 3.31
C GLY A 202 4.93 10.37 4.01
N PRO A 203 4.61 9.26 4.69
CA PRO A 203 5.60 8.38 5.30
C PRO A 203 6.38 7.62 4.22
N ARG A 204 7.52 7.08 4.59
CA ARG A 204 8.22 6.11 3.74
C ARG A 204 7.37 4.84 3.61
N ILE A 205 7.01 4.46 2.39
CA ILE A 205 6.17 3.28 2.12
C ILE A 205 7.07 2.10 1.70
N PHE A 206 6.83 0.94 2.31
CA PHE A 206 7.37 -0.35 1.90
C PHE A 206 6.24 -1.18 1.30
N PRO A 207 6.05 -1.20 -0.03
CA PRO A 207 4.87 -1.74 -0.68
C PRO A 207 4.92 -3.27 -0.81
N ALA A 208 3.78 -3.94 -0.64
CA ALA A 208 3.60 -5.34 -1.01
C ALA A 208 3.01 -5.52 -2.43
N GLY A 209 2.31 -4.50 -2.93
CA GLY A 209 1.52 -4.62 -4.14
C GLY A 209 0.22 -5.38 -3.91
N ALA A 210 -0.28 -6.05 -4.93
CA ALA A 210 -1.55 -6.77 -4.86
C ALA A 210 -1.55 -7.87 -3.80
N MET A 211 -2.64 -7.99 -3.06
CA MET A 211 -2.88 -9.11 -2.14
C MET A 211 -3.11 -10.40 -2.93
N ILE A 212 -2.23 -11.37 -2.80
CA ILE A 212 -2.37 -12.65 -3.49
C ILE A 212 -3.33 -13.54 -2.71
N SER A 213 -4.40 -13.99 -3.37
CA SER A 213 -5.47 -14.78 -2.77
C SER A 213 -5.86 -15.93 -3.69
N GLN A 214 -6.29 -17.04 -3.08
CA GLN A 214 -6.92 -18.12 -3.86
C GLN A 214 -8.34 -17.71 -4.29
N THR A 215 -8.92 -18.43 -5.24
CA THR A 215 -10.36 -18.33 -5.56
C THR A 215 -11.19 -18.53 -4.29
N SER A 216 -12.19 -17.69 -4.08
CA SER A 216 -13.03 -17.60 -2.87
C SER A 216 -12.29 -17.31 -1.56
N GLY A 217 -11.04 -16.87 -1.61
CA GLY A 217 -10.25 -16.50 -0.43
C GLY A 217 -10.53 -15.06 0.03
N HIS A 218 -9.85 -14.66 1.11
CA HIS A 218 -10.05 -13.37 1.77
C HIS A 218 -9.78 -12.16 0.86
N GLY A 219 -8.92 -12.30 -0.14
CA GLY A 219 -8.64 -11.27 -1.15
C GLY A 219 -9.38 -11.44 -2.47
N ASP A 220 -10.35 -12.36 -2.55
CA ASP A 220 -11.20 -12.50 -3.73
C ASP A 220 -12.40 -11.55 -3.64
N PHE A 221 -12.24 -10.36 -4.20
CA PHE A 221 -13.25 -9.30 -4.17
C PHE A 221 -14.21 -9.34 -5.37
N ARG A 222 -14.17 -10.41 -6.19
CA ARG A 222 -15.10 -10.56 -7.32
C ARG A 222 -16.53 -10.68 -6.81
N MET A 223 -17.48 -10.11 -7.55
CA MET A 223 -18.90 -10.27 -7.24
C MET A 223 -19.39 -11.62 -7.72
N ARG A 224 -20.44 -12.17 -7.09
CA ARG A 224 -21.00 -13.49 -7.45
C ARG A 224 -21.50 -13.60 -8.89
N HIS A 225 -21.77 -12.46 -9.53
CA HIS A 225 -22.18 -12.40 -10.93
C HIS A 225 -21.00 -12.22 -11.88
N ASP A 226 -19.78 -12.05 -11.38
CA ASP A 226 -18.58 -11.99 -12.22
C ASP A 226 -18.33 -13.35 -12.89
N ILE A 227 -17.78 -13.28 -14.09
CA ILE A 227 -17.45 -14.49 -14.86
C ILE A 227 -16.43 -15.31 -14.06
N PRO A 228 -16.65 -16.63 -13.86
CA PRO A 228 -15.68 -17.49 -13.23
C PRO A 228 -14.32 -17.41 -13.91
N ARG A 229 -13.24 -17.32 -13.11
CA ARG A 229 -11.90 -17.17 -13.65
C ARG A 229 -11.42 -18.45 -14.34
N GLY A 230 -10.87 -18.28 -15.53
CA GLY A 230 -10.21 -19.31 -16.31
C GLY A 230 -9.01 -18.73 -17.04
N SER A 231 -8.24 -19.56 -17.73
CA SER A 231 -7.00 -19.15 -18.41
C SER A 231 -7.18 -18.05 -19.48
N THR A 232 -8.39 -17.92 -20.02
CA THR A 232 -8.74 -16.95 -21.07
C THR A 232 -9.66 -15.84 -20.56
N THR A 233 -10.05 -15.87 -19.30
CA THR A 233 -10.94 -14.86 -18.71
C THR A 233 -10.14 -13.57 -18.45
N PRO A 234 -10.66 -12.38 -18.79
CA PRO A 234 -10.05 -11.12 -18.39
C PRO A 234 -9.87 -11.05 -16.86
N LEU A 235 -8.88 -10.27 -16.43
CA LEU A 235 -8.74 -9.96 -15.02
C LEU A 235 -9.97 -9.20 -14.51
N SER A 236 -10.32 -9.39 -13.25
CA SER A 236 -11.31 -8.56 -12.57
C SER A 236 -10.84 -7.12 -12.43
N GLU A 237 -11.75 -6.19 -12.17
CA GLU A 237 -11.38 -4.78 -11.98
C GLU A 237 -10.37 -4.61 -10.84
N GLN A 238 -10.54 -5.32 -9.72
CA GLN A 238 -9.62 -5.26 -8.57
C GLN A 238 -8.23 -5.81 -8.90
N GLU A 239 -8.14 -6.80 -9.80
CA GLU A 239 -6.85 -7.29 -10.30
C GLU A 239 -6.22 -6.28 -11.26
N HIS A 240 -7.00 -5.64 -12.13
CA HIS A 240 -6.52 -4.56 -13.02
C HIS A 240 -6.00 -3.36 -12.23
N GLN A 241 -6.67 -2.99 -11.16
CA GLN A 241 -6.25 -1.90 -10.28
C GLN A 241 -5.08 -2.27 -9.36
N GLY A 242 -4.67 -3.54 -9.30
CA GLY A 242 -3.59 -4.02 -8.44
C GLY A 242 -3.97 -4.09 -6.95
N VAL A 243 -5.26 -4.19 -6.62
CA VAL A 243 -5.74 -4.40 -5.25
C VAL A 243 -5.51 -5.83 -4.81
N ALA A 244 -5.86 -6.78 -5.66
CA ALA A 244 -5.70 -8.21 -5.43
C ALA A 244 -5.12 -8.92 -6.65
N ALA A 245 -4.62 -10.13 -6.45
CA ALA A 245 -4.19 -11.03 -7.50
C ALA A 245 -4.66 -12.44 -7.16
N ILE A 246 -5.59 -12.98 -7.96
CA ILE A 246 -6.10 -14.32 -7.74
C ILE A 246 -5.12 -15.34 -8.32
N ALA A 247 -4.83 -16.39 -7.56
CA ALA A 247 -3.91 -17.45 -7.93
C ALA A 247 -4.35 -18.80 -7.32
N ASP A 248 -4.47 -19.82 -8.14
CA ASP A 248 -4.75 -21.18 -7.74
C ASP A 248 -3.67 -22.10 -8.32
N GLY A 249 -3.04 -22.90 -7.46
CA GLY A 249 -1.90 -23.75 -7.81
C GLY A 249 -0.56 -23.04 -7.74
N GLU A 250 0.49 -23.86 -7.60
CA GLU A 250 1.88 -23.41 -7.40
C GLU A 250 2.36 -22.47 -8.52
N ASP A 251 2.04 -22.78 -9.78
CA ASP A 251 2.48 -22.01 -10.94
C ASP A 251 1.86 -20.59 -10.99
N GLU A 252 0.58 -20.47 -10.63
CA GLU A 252 -0.06 -19.17 -10.61
C GLU A 252 0.44 -18.32 -9.43
N VAL A 253 0.58 -18.89 -8.25
CA VAL A 253 1.15 -18.22 -7.07
C VAL A 253 2.56 -17.73 -7.38
N LEU A 254 3.39 -18.57 -7.99
CA LEU A 254 4.75 -18.22 -8.41
C LEU A 254 4.75 -17.04 -9.39
N ARG A 255 3.89 -17.07 -10.40
CA ARG A 255 3.75 -15.98 -11.38
C ARG A 255 3.30 -14.68 -10.72
N ARG A 256 2.23 -14.71 -9.91
CA ARG A 256 1.70 -13.52 -9.24
C ARG A 256 2.69 -12.91 -8.25
N THR A 257 3.46 -13.74 -7.56
CA THR A 257 4.54 -13.29 -6.69
C THR A 257 5.62 -12.55 -7.48
N ARG A 258 6.08 -13.13 -8.59
CA ARG A 258 7.07 -12.50 -9.46
C ARG A 258 6.59 -11.19 -10.10
N GLU A 259 5.30 -11.08 -10.43
CA GLU A 259 4.70 -9.84 -10.91
C GLU A 259 4.82 -8.72 -9.85
N GLN A 260 4.53 -9.00 -8.57
CA GLN A 260 4.68 -7.99 -7.51
C GLN A 260 6.16 -7.61 -7.29
N LEU A 261 7.06 -8.58 -7.32
CA LEU A 261 8.50 -8.33 -7.23
C LEU A 261 9.01 -7.48 -8.39
N MET A 262 8.56 -7.74 -9.63
CA MET A 262 8.88 -6.93 -10.80
C MET A 262 8.42 -5.48 -10.64
N LEU A 263 7.28 -5.24 -9.98
CA LEU A 263 6.76 -3.90 -9.71
C LEU A 263 7.52 -3.18 -8.58
N GLY A 264 8.39 -3.86 -7.85
CA GLY A 264 9.21 -3.29 -6.78
C GLY A 264 8.67 -3.56 -5.37
N ALA A 265 7.93 -4.65 -5.16
CA ALA A 265 7.47 -5.04 -3.84
C ALA A 265 8.64 -5.24 -2.86
N SER A 266 8.53 -4.65 -1.68
CA SER A 266 9.50 -4.81 -0.58
C SER A 266 9.32 -6.14 0.16
N GLN A 267 8.12 -6.68 0.17
CA GLN A 267 7.70 -7.96 0.72
C GLN A 267 6.44 -8.44 -0.03
N ILE A 268 6.06 -9.70 0.14
CA ILE A 268 4.91 -10.30 -0.53
C ILE A 268 3.79 -10.60 0.46
N LYS A 269 2.55 -10.28 0.11
CA LYS A 269 1.36 -10.55 0.93
C LYS A 269 0.48 -11.63 0.31
N LEU A 270 0.24 -12.71 1.08
CA LEU A 270 -0.76 -13.73 0.76
C LEU A 270 -1.88 -13.76 1.81
N MET A 271 -3.05 -14.24 1.39
CA MET A 271 -4.19 -14.50 2.26
C MET A 271 -4.22 -16.00 2.60
N ALA A 272 -3.78 -16.38 3.82
CA ALA A 272 -3.66 -17.78 4.23
C ALA A 272 -4.81 -18.26 5.13
N GLY A 273 -5.76 -17.40 5.41
CA GLY A 273 -6.95 -17.71 6.21
C GLY A 273 -8.10 -16.77 5.93
N GLY A 274 -9.27 -17.08 6.47
CA GLY A 274 -10.44 -16.24 6.42
C GLY A 274 -10.31 -14.97 7.28
N GLY A 275 -11.21 -14.04 7.10
CA GLY A 275 -11.16 -12.74 7.77
C GLY A 275 -12.50 -12.22 8.26
N VAL A 276 -12.46 -11.20 9.09
CA VAL A 276 -13.65 -10.52 9.64
C VAL A 276 -14.37 -9.73 8.54
N ALA A 277 -13.62 -9.06 7.66
CA ALA A 277 -14.16 -8.24 6.57
C ALA A 277 -14.47 -9.03 5.29
N SER A 278 -14.41 -10.34 5.34
CA SER A 278 -14.56 -11.22 4.18
C SER A 278 -15.93 -11.11 3.52
N LEU A 279 -15.93 -11.30 2.19
CA LEU A 279 -17.18 -11.37 1.43
C LEU A 279 -17.76 -12.78 1.41
N TYR A 280 -16.91 -13.81 1.39
CA TYR A 280 -17.31 -15.19 1.12
C TYR A 280 -16.75 -16.20 2.10
N ASP A 281 -15.54 -16.01 2.57
CA ASP A 281 -14.78 -16.98 3.33
C ASP A 281 -15.10 -16.94 4.83
N PRO A 282 -15.35 -18.09 5.47
CA PRO A 282 -15.49 -18.18 6.92
C PRO A 282 -14.18 -17.81 7.63
N LEU A 283 -14.27 -17.22 8.84
CA LEU A 283 -13.12 -16.83 9.66
C LEU A 283 -12.14 -18.00 9.91
N ASP A 284 -12.65 -19.21 10.07
CA ASP A 284 -11.90 -20.42 10.37
C ASP A 284 -11.37 -21.14 9.12
N SER A 285 -11.62 -20.62 7.92
CA SER A 285 -11.08 -21.21 6.69
C SER A 285 -9.55 -21.12 6.66
N THR A 286 -8.92 -22.19 6.18
CA THR A 286 -7.48 -22.22 5.91
C THR A 286 -7.27 -22.16 4.40
N GLN A 287 -6.58 -21.13 3.93
CA GLN A 287 -6.43 -20.82 2.52
C GLN A 287 -5.01 -21.13 2.05
N PHE A 288 -4.89 -21.43 0.77
CA PHE A 288 -3.72 -22.02 0.14
C PHE A 288 -3.27 -23.35 0.78
N THR A 289 -2.75 -24.21 -0.02
CA THR A 289 -1.99 -25.38 0.42
C THR A 289 -0.58 -24.98 0.86
N GLU A 290 0.12 -25.85 1.55
CA GLU A 290 1.51 -25.58 1.95
C GLU A 290 2.44 -25.41 0.74
N ARG A 291 2.19 -26.12 -0.37
CA ARG A 291 2.98 -26.02 -1.60
C ARG A 291 2.80 -24.67 -2.28
N GLU A 292 1.58 -24.16 -2.35
CA GLU A 292 1.29 -22.83 -2.90
C GLU A 292 1.98 -21.73 -2.08
N LEU A 293 1.90 -21.81 -0.75
CA LEU A 293 2.62 -20.87 0.13
C LEU A 293 4.14 -20.98 -0.06
N ARG A 294 4.67 -22.21 -0.21
CA ARG A 294 6.10 -22.45 -0.48
C ARG A 294 6.54 -21.81 -1.79
N ALA A 295 5.74 -21.92 -2.85
CA ALA A 295 6.07 -21.30 -4.14
C ALA A 295 6.27 -19.77 -4.03
N ALA A 296 5.43 -19.09 -3.23
CA ALA A 296 5.62 -17.68 -2.96
C ALA A 296 6.87 -17.40 -2.12
N VAL A 297 7.15 -18.24 -1.10
CA VAL A 297 8.32 -18.10 -0.23
C VAL A 297 9.62 -18.28 -1.01
N ASP A 298 9.69 -19.26 -1.89
CA ASP A 298 10.86 -19.51 -2.71
C ASP A 298 11.11 -18.35 -3.67
N ALA A 299 10.07 -17.85 -4.36
CA ALA A 299 10.20 -16.70 -5.24
C ALA A 299 10.63 -15.42 -4.51
N ALA A 300 10.08 -15.15 -3.31
CA ALA A 300 10.48 -14.00 -2.50
C ALA A 300 11.93 -14.15 -2.00
N GLY A 301 12.31 -15.35 -1.57
CA GLY A 301 13.67 -15.67 -1.12
C GLY A 301 14.72 -15.46 -2.21
N ASP A 302 14.43 -15.85 -3.46
CA ASP A 302 15.30 -15.59 -4.62
C ASP A 302 15.57 -14.10 -4.86
N TRP A 303 14.67 -13.24 -4.42
CA TRP A 303 14.80 -11.76 -4.48
C TRP A 303 15.31 -11.14 -3.18
N GLY A 304 15.69 -11.93 -2.19
CA GLY A 304 16.21 -11.47 -0.90
C GLY A 304 15.15 -10.82 -0.02
N THR A 305 13.86 -11.15 -0.22
CA THR A 305 12.75 -10.65 0.60
C THR A 305 11.94 -11.81 1.20
N TYR A 306 10.78 -11.51 1.77
CA TYR A 306 10.00 -12.47 2.55
C TYR A 306 8.51 -12.40 2.23
N VAL A 307 7.80 -13.45 2.66
CA VAL A 307 6.34 -13.54 2.60
C VAL A 307 5.74 -13.25 3.98
N MET A 308 4.68 -12.45 3.99
CA MET A 308 3.76 -12.25 5.10
C MET A 308 2.36 -12.75 4.75
N VAL A 309 1.62 -13.23 5.75
CA VAL A 309 0.29 -13.80 5.52
C VAL A 309 -0.77 -13.24 6.46
N HIS A 310 -1.94 -12.91 5.91
CA HIS A 310 -3.16 -12.74 6.68
C HIS A 310 -3.67 -14.10 7.15
N VAL A 311 -3.83 -14.30 8.44
CA VAL A 311 -4.37 -15.53 9.03
C VAL A 311 -4.73 -15.33 10.49
N TYR A 312 -5.82 -15.92 10.95
CA TYR A 312 -6.22 -15.85 12.37
C TYR A 312 -5.99 -17.15 13.13
N THR A 313 -6.20 -18.31 12.48
CA THR A 313 -6.35 -19.60 13.14
C THR A 313 -5.03 -20.36 13.32
N PRO A 314 -4.90 -21.21 14.37
CA PRO A 314 -3.69 -21.99 14.61
C PRO A 314 -3.28 -22.85 13.41
N ARG A 315 -4.25 -23.52 12.79
CA ARG A 315 -4.00 -24.39 11.62
C ARG A 315 -3.39 -23.64 10.45
N GLY A 316 -3.91 -22.45 10.15
CA GLY A 316 -3.40 -21.60 9.07
C GLY A 316 -2.00 -21.07 9.40
N ILE A 317 -1.77 -20.60 10.63
CA ILE A 317 -0.48 -20.12 11.12
C ILE A 317 0.58 -21.25 11.01
N GLN A 318 0.30 -22.42 11.54
CA GLN A 318 1.23 -23.54 11.51
C GLN A 318 1.58 -23.97 10.07
N ARG A 319 0.59 -23.98 9.15
CA ARG A 319 0.82 -24.26 7.73
C ARG A 319 1.73 -23.20 7.10
N ALA A 320 1.47 -21.92 7.35
CA ALA A 320 2.28 -20.82 6.82
C ALA A 320 3.74 -20.90 7.32
N LEU A 321 3.94 -21.20 8.59
CA LEU A 321 5.29 -21.37 9.17
C LEU A 321 6.04 -22.55 8.55
N ARG A 322 5.39 -23.71 8.38
CA ARG A 322 6.00 -24.86 7.67
C ARG A 322 6.38 -24.52 6.23
N ALA A 323 5.60 -23.68 5.58
CA ALA A 323 5.94 -23.15 4.26
C ALA A 323 7.10 -22.15 4.26
N GLY A 324 7.58 -21.67 5.42
CA GLY A 324 8.71 -20.75 5.53
C GLY A 324 8.32 -19.27 5.57
N VAL A 325 7.04 -18.95 5.78
CA VAL A 325 6.56 -17.57 5.96
C VAL A 325 7.24 -16.92 7.17
N LYS A 326 7.61 -15.64 7.06
CA LYS A 326 8.37 -14.92 8.08
C LYS A 326 7.58 -13.86 8.84
N SER A 327 6.36 -13.55 8.44
CA SER A 327 5.49 -12.63 9.19
C SER A 327 4.05 -13.12 9.18
N ILE A 328 3.50 -13.24 10.38
CA ILE A 328 2.09 -13.58 10.62
C ILE A 328 1.36 -12.27 10.93
N GLU A 329 0.40 -11.94 10.09
CA GLU A 329 -0.45 -10.77 10.26
C GLU A 329 -1.73 -11.19 10.98
N HIS A 330 -2.15 -10.40 11.98
CA HIS A 330 -3.27 -10.70 12.87
C HIS A 330 -2.97 -11.83 13.84
N GLY A 331 -3.46 -13.02 13.58
CA GLY A 331 -3.15 -14.21 14.38
C GLY A 331 -3.81 -14.26 15.74
N GLN A 332 -4.83 -13.43 16.04
CA GLN A 332 -5.43 -13.30 17.37
C GLN A 332 -6.04 -14.59 17.94
N LEU A 333 -6.31 -15.58 17.06
CA LEU A 333 -6.84 -16.88 17.49
C LEU A 333 -5.74 -17.95 17.66
N ALA A 334 -4.46 -17.56 17.66
CA ALA A 334 -3.34 -18.48 17.85
C ALA A 334 -3.44 -19.25 19.17
N ASP A 335 -3.02 -20.52 19.14
CA ASP A 335 -2.80 -21.35 20.31
C ASP A 335 -1.32 -21.36 20.75
N GLU A 336 -1.02 -22.06 21.83
CA GLU A 336 0.37 -22.16 22.34
C GLU A 336 1.30 -22.88 21.36
N GLU A 337 0.80 -23.82 20.58
CA GLU A 337 1.61 -24.52 19.58
C GLU A 337 2.01 -23.60 18.43
N ALA A 338 1.04 -22.83 17.91
CA ALA A 338 1.33 -21.83 16.88
C ALA A 338 2.32 -20.75 17.39
N ALA A 339 2.15 -20.30 18.63
CA ALA A 339 3.07 -19.33 19.27
C ALA A 339 4.49 -19.93 19.41
N ARG A 340 4.60 -21.17 19.87
CA ARG A 340 5.90 -21.88 19.99
C ARG A 340 6.59 -22.05 18.63
N MET A 341 5.82 -22.37 17.59
CA MET A 341 6.35 -22.45 16.23
C MET A 341 6.82 -21.07 15.72
N MET A 342 6.07 -19.99 15.95
CA MET A 342 6.49 -18.63 15.57
C MET A 342 7.83 -18.26 16.23
N ALA A 343 7.98 -18.54 17.53
CA ALA A 343 9.22 -18.29 18.24
C ALA A 343 10.38 -19.14 17.68
N GLY A 344 10.14 -20.43 17.46
CA GLY A 344 11.15 -21.37 16.95
C GLY A 344 11.64 -21.04 15.54
N GLU A 345 10.76 -20.58 14.67
CA GLU A 345 11.08 -20.15 13.31
C GLU A 345 11.59 -18.71 13.22
N GLY A 346 11.61 -17.97 14.34
CA GLY A 346 11.99 -16.58 14.41
C GLY A 346 11.08 -15.65 13.60
N ALA A 347 9.82 -16.05 13.40
CA ALA A 347 8.85 -15.28 12.65
C ALA A 347 8.41 -14.03 13.43
N TRP A 348 8.02 -12.99 12.70
CA TRP A 348 7.41 -11.81 13.28
C TRP A 348 5.89 -12.01 13.44
N TRP A 349 5.35 -11.47 14.51
CA TRP A 349 3.91 -11.40 14.71
C TRP A 349 3.44 -9.95 14.67
N SER A 350 2.76 -9.58 13.59
CA SER A 350 2.17 -8.25 13.42
C SER A 350 0.78 -8.24 14.05
N LEU A 351 0.70 -7.75 15.29
CA LEU A 351 -0.49 -7.73 16.11
C LEU A 351 -1.15 -6.35 16.08
N GLN A 352 -2.45 -6.32 15.80
CA GLN A 352 -3.30 -5.15 15.94
C GLN A 352 -4.10 -5.27 17.23
N PRO A 353 -4.28 -4.17 18.00
CA PRO A 353 -5.05 -4.17 19.24
C PRO A 353 -6.56 -4.13 18.96
N PHE A 354 -7.10 -5.18 18.34
CA PHE A 354 -8.54 -5.27 18.11
C PHE A 354 -9.27 -5.47 19.43
N LEU A 355 -9.94 -4.44 19.90
CA LEU A 355 -10.70 -4.43 21.14
C LEU A 355 -12.19 -4.23 20.85
N GLN A 356 -13.04 -4.61 21.80
CA GLN A 356 -14.47 -4.29 21.80
C GLN A 356 -14.69 -3.09 22.71
N ASP A 357 -14.43 -1.90 22.22
CA ASP A 357 -14.58 -0.63 22.91
C ASP A 357 -15.50 0.32 22.12
N GLU A 358 -15.69 1.52 22.62
CA GLU A 358 -16.54 2.55 22.00
C GLU A 358 -16.03 3.05 20.64
N ASP A 359 -14.74 2.87 20.37
CA ASP A 359 -14.10 3.26 19.10
C ASP A 359 -14.18 2.14 18.03
N SER A 360 -14.71 0.97 18.39
CA SER A 360 -14.80 -0.18 17.48
C SER A 360 -15.80 0.05 16.35
N ASN A 361 -15.38 -0.13 15.12
CA ASN A 361 -16.26 -0.18 13.95
C ASN A 361 -17.06 -1.49 13.95
N VAL A 362 -18.32 -1.44 14.42
CA VAL A 362 -19.18 -2.62 14.51
C VAL A 362 -19.80 -2.93 13.15
N TYR A 363 -19.56 -4.14 12.63
CA TYR A 363 -20.17 -4.57 11.37
C TYR A 363 -21.70 -4.69 11.48
N PRO A 364 -22.45 -4.23 10.48
CA PRO A 364 -23.91 -4.33 10.49
C PRO A 364 -24.42 -5.78 10.33
N ASP A 365 -23.64 -6.64 9.73
CA ASP A 365 -23.93 -8.06 9.54
C ASP A 365 -23.61 -8.89 10.79
N ALA A 366 -24.56 -9.78 11.16
CA ALA A 366 -24.46 -10.54 12.41
C ALA A 366 -23.28 -11.56 12.41
N ALA A 367 -23.01 -12.19 11.27
CA ALA A 367 -21.93 -13.17 11.17
C ALA A 367 -20.55 -12.49 11.28
N ARG A 368 -20.39 -11.33 10.63
CA ARG A 368 -19.16 -10.54 10.76
C ARG A 368 -18.96 -9.97 12.16
N ARG A 369 -20.05 -9.55 12.82
CA ARG A 369 -19.95 -9.14 14.24
C ARG A 369 -19.46 -10.27 15.13
N GLU A 370 -19.95 -11.49 14.89
CA GLU A 370 -19.49 -12.65 15.65
C GLU A 370 -18.01 -12.94 15.38
N SER A 371 -17.57 -12.89 14.14
CA SER A 371 -16.15 -13.01 13.78
C SER A 371 -15.30 -11.91 14.43
N GLN A 372 -15.78 -10.66 14.41
CA GLN A 372 -15.12 -9.52 15.06
C GLN A 372 -14.99 -9.73 16.58
N ARG A 373 -16.04 -10.23 17.23
CA ARG A 373 -16.04 -10.54 18.66
C ARG A 373 -14.99 -11.60 19.00
N GLN A 374 -14.94 -12.70 18.23
CA GLN A 374 -13.96 -13.77 18.44
C GLN A 374 -12.53 -13.26 18.32
N VAL A 375 -12.24 -12.44 17.32
CA VAL A 375 -10.91 -11.84 17.11
C VAL A 375 -10.55 -10.91 18.26
N ALA A 376 -11.48 -10.04 18.68
CA ALA A 376 -11.25 -9.13 19.80
C ALA A 376 -10.99 -9.87 21.12
N GLU A 377 -11.76 -10.92 21.42
CA GLU A 377 -11.54 -11.78 22.60
C GLU A 377 -10.18 -12.49 22.56
N GLY A 378 -9.69 -12.83 21.36
CA GLY A 378 -8.36 -13.43 21.19
C GLY A 378 -7.20 -12.47 21.36
N THR A 379 -7.43 -11.15 21.26
CA THR A 379 -6.35 -10.14 21.23
C THR A 379 -5.47 -10.17 22.48
N VAL A 380 -6.06 -10.12 23.68
CA VAL A 380 -5.29 -10.10 24.93
C VAL A 380 -4.42 -11.35 25.04
N ARG A 381 -5.02 -12.53 24.78
CA ARG A 381 -4.29 -13.79 24.79
C ARG A 381 -3.14 -13.83 23.77
N ALA A 382 -3.34 -13.24 22.60
CA ALA A 382 -2.29 -13.19 21.59
C ALA A 382 -1.08 -12.38 22.07
N TYR A 383 -1.29 -11.23 22.71
CA TYR A 383 -0.21 -10.44 23.31
C TYR A 383 0.47 -11.19 24.48
N GLU A 384 -0.30 -11.88 25.34
CA GLU A 384 0.26 -12.70 26.41
C GLU A 384 1.12 -13.85 25.86
N LEU A 385 0.67 -14.52 24.79
CA LEU A 385 1.47 -15.56 24.12
C LEU A 385 2.73 -14.99 23.47
N ALA A 386 2.64 -13.84 22.83
CA ALA A 386 3.78 -13.18 22.22
C ALA A 386 4.86 -12.84 23.27
N GLN A 387 4.44 -12.30 24.42
CA GLN A 387 5.33 -12.01 25.54
C GLN A 387 5.92 -13.28 26.16
N ARG A 388 5.08 -14.29 26.43
CA ARG A 388 5.49 -15.55 27.08
C ARG A 388 6.52 -16.33 26.25
N PHE A 389 6.42 -16.32 24.93
CA PHE A 389 7.31 -17.04 24.03
C PHE A 389 8.40 -16.14 23.41
N ASP A 390 8.54 -14.90 23.88
CA ASP A 390 9.49 -13.90 23.38
C ASP A 390 9.45 -13.78 21.83
N ILE A 391 8.24 -13.69 21.29
CA ILE A 391 8.03 -13.57 19.85
C ILE A 391 8.27 -12.12 19.46
N LYS A 392 9.01 -11.90 18.37
CA LYS A 392 9.16 -10.57 17.78
C LYS A 392 7.82 -10.03 17.34
N THR A 393 7.39 -8.94 17.95
CA THR A 393 6.12 -8.30 17.60
C THR A 393 6.32 -7.02 16.80
N ALA A 394 5.39 -6.75 15.93
CA ALA A 394 5.27 -5.48 15.22
C ALA A 394 3.85 -4.93 15.44
N TRP A 395 3.76 -3.63 15.61
CA TRP A 395 2.48 -2.93 15.75
C TRP A 395 2.01 -2.42 14.38
N GLY A 396 0.66 -2.44 14.17
CA GLY A 396 0.03 -1.93 12.95
C GLY A 396 -1.46 -1.79 13.09
#